data_efe06d26a7be99efdf70c5ef895631ef
#
_entry.id   efe06d26a7be99efdf70c5ef895631ef
#
_cell.length_a   1.000
_cell.length_b   1.000
_cell.length_c   1.000
_cell.angle_alpha   90.00
_cell.angle_beta   90.00
_cell.angle_gamma   90.00
#
_symmetry.space_group_name_H-M   'P 1'
#
loop_
_entity.id
_entity.type
_entity.pdbx_description
1 polymer ?
#
loop_
_entity_poly.entity_id
_entity_poly.type
_entity_poly.pdbx_seq_one_letter_code
_entity_poly.pdbx_strand_id
1 'polypeptide(L)'
;MIAHSQDMSIVYHKINQLSSKAETILIYQSFIYGNRLTHPANLFIIKMNLIEINKIIILMKEGSFMEWTTEKRYLPYNKWDAETLLDLQAQADQSQSQLHYHIRPSSGLLNDPNGFSYFNGAWHVFYQQYPFGPVHGLKSWHHMKSADLVHWEDMGLAVKPDTQFDSHGAYSGSATVINDKLFLMYTGNVRDQDWVRHSYQNGAWMDQTGHIEKLARPLIEAPDHVTEHFRDPQILKHGDKYYAILGAQDKETKTGKIAIFSASDLTGKWTDLGYVNFTDKDMGYMIECPNLVFVDDQPVLIFCPQGLDKKITPYENIYPNMYVAGSKFKFDAGKMTTTQAAPINLDDGFDVYATQAFNAPDGKAYAISWVGLPDVEYPTDNENWANCLSQVKELSLKNGRLIQRPVAAMGTLRQAGHLIRTEKVIDGRQVVESHAGQQYELKITIARNQSGTLHLAGNHTVDQSLQLNFNTGKDAFFEIDRSKAGQTFNEKFGVTRKIRLPENQDLDLDIFIDHSLAEVFVNNGEHVMTLRYFADQKNDKIALTGKNSLNYYGTFWNLADM
;
A
#
# COMPACT_ATOMS: atom_id res chain seq x y z
N MET A 1 4.30 26.15 -17.74
CA MET A 1 4.12 25.54 -19.06
C MET A 1 5.07 24.36 -19.14
N ILE A 2 4.56 23.17 -18.93
CA ILE A 2 5.31 21.91 -18.87
C ILE A 2 5.24 21.30 -20.27
N ALA A 3 6.37 21.26 -20.99
CA ALA A 3 6.49 20.45 -22.18
C ALA A 3 6.75 19.00 -21.74
N HIS A 4 6.07 18.04 -22.36
CA HIS A 4 6.31 16.62 -22.14
C HIS A 4 7.79 16.27 -22.29
N SER A 5 8.29 15.29 -21.51
CA SER A 5 9.71 14.91 -21.47
C SER A 5 10.32 14.56 -22.84
N GLN A 6 9.53 14.10 -23.82
CA GLN A 6 9.95 13.89 -25.20
C GLN A 6 10.17 15.20 -25.96
N ASP A 7 9.35 16.22 -25.74
CA ASP A 7 9.53 17.54 -26.37
C ASP A 7 10.76 18.25 -25.82
N MET A 8 11.06 18.07 -24.54
CA MET A 8 12.26 18.61 -23.90
C MET A 8 13.55 18.00 -24.45
N SER A 9 13.57 16.69 -24.76
CA SER A 9 14.70 16.02 -25.39
C SER A 9 14.96 16.57 -26.81
N ILE A 10 13.92 16.84 -27.60
CA ILE A 10 14.03 17.40 -28.94
C ILE A 10 14.48 18.87 -28.89
N VAL A 11 13.99 19.64 -27.93
CA VAL A 11 14.40 21.03 -27.70
C VAL A 11 15.87 21.08 -27.25
N TYR A 12 16.28 20.18 -26.35
CA TYR A 12 17.67 20.07 -25.89
C TYR A 12 18.63 19.67 -27.03
N HIS A 13 18.25 18.74 -27.87
CA HIS A 13 19.07 18.33 -29.03
C HIS A 13 19.19 19.45 -30.05
N LYS A 14 18.13 20.24 -30.31
CA LYS A 14 18.17 21.41 -31.21
C LYS A 14 18.93 22.60 -30.60
N ILE A 15 18.85 22.82 -29.32
CA ILE A 15 19.63 23.88 -28.61
C ILE A 15 21.13 23.55 -28.67
N ASN A 16 21.52 22.31 -28.43
CA ASN A 16 22.93 21.90 -28.55
C ASN A 16 23.50 21.95 -29.99
N GLN A 17 22.64 21.74 -31.00
CA GLN A 17 23.05 21.95 -32.41
C GLN A 17 23.18 23.42 -32.80
N LEU A 18 22.44 24.32 -32.14
CA LEU A 18 22.44 25.76 -32.37
C LEU A 18 23.53 26.50 -31.55
N SER A 19 24.05 25.88 -30.49
CA SER A 19 25.08 26.47 -29.63
C SER A 19 26.44 26.64 -30.27
N SER A 20 26.64 26.10 -31.48
CA SER A 20 27.86 26.29 -32.26
C SER A 20 27.85 27.53 -33.16
N LYS A 21 26.74 28.25 -33.30
CA LYS A 21 26.59 29.51 -34.06
C LYS A 21 25.55 30.44 -33.45
N ALA A 22 26.03 31.32 -32.62
CA ALA A 22 25.62 32.72 -32.35
C ALA A 22 24.17 33.15 -32.11
N GLU A 23 24.03 33.94 -31.18
CA GLU A 23 23.47 35.29 -30.95
C GLU A 23 21.96 35.46 -30.81
N THR A 24 21.05 34.64 -31.23
CA THR A 24 19.61 34.90 -30.97
C THR A 24 18.81 33.59 -30.92
N ILE A 25 18.19 33.29 -29.76
CA ILE A 25 17.22 32.19 -29.61
C ILE A 25 15.82 32.77 -29.57
N LEU A 26 14.94 32.33 -30.46
CA LEU A 26 13.51 32.66 -30.47
C LEU A 26 12.75 31.67 -29.57
N ILE A 27 12.16 32.18 -28.50
CA ILE A 27 11.27 31.39 -27.64
C ILE A 27 9.82 31.75 -28.00
N TYR A 28 9.05 30.76 -28.45
CA TYR A 28 7.60 30.91 -28.67
C TYR A 28 6.85 30.57 -27.40
N GLN A 29 6.05 31.51 -26.93
CA GLN A 29 5.10 31.31 -25.85
C GLN A 29 3.69 31.36 -26.45
N SER A 30 3.02 30.21 -26.56
CA SER A 30 1.59 30.16 -26.89
C SER A 30 0.79 29.99 -25.60
N PHE A 31 -0.06 30.95 -25.27
CA PHE A 31 -1.09 30.81 -24.25
C PHE A 31 -2.32 30.16 -24.89
N ILE A 32 -2.72 29.00 -24.42
CA ILE A 32 -4.00 28.40 -24.73
C ILE A 32 -4.95 28.71 -23.58
N TYR A 33 -5.81 29.69 -23.76
CA TYR A 33 -7.08 29.78 -23.03
C TYR A 33 -8.20 29.34 -23.94
N GLY A 34 -9.08 28.51 -23.41
CA GLY A 34 -10.14 27.83 -24.14
C GLY A 34 -10.99 28.72 -25.05
N ASN A 35 -11.27 28.16 -26.21
CA ASN A 35 -12.26 28.59 -27.22
C ASN A 35 -12.13 29.99 -27.88
N ARG A 36 -11.75 29.93 -29.16
CA ARG A 36 -11.73 30.95 -30.24
C ARG A 36 -10.45 31.78 -30.35
N LEU A 37 -9.69 31.40 -31.36
CA LEU A 37 -8.69 32.24 -32.01
C LEU A 37 -9.31 33.53 -32.56
N THR A 38 -9.09 34.62 -31.85
CA THR A 38 -9.24 35.99 -32.41
C THR A 38 -8.21 36.86 -31.70
N HIS A 39 -7.01 36.91 -32.22
CA HIS A 39 -6.07 38.03 -32.29
C HIS A 39 -4.63 37.52 -32.55
N PRO A 40 -3.81 38.27 -33.29
CA PRO A 40 -2.46 37.85 -33.65
C PRO A 40 -1.58 37.74 -32.41
N ALA A 41 -0.83 36.63 -32.33
CA ALA A 41 0.10 36.37 -31.26
C ALA A 41 1.14 37.49 -31.15
N ASN A 42 1.24 38.12 -30.00
CA ASN A 42 2.31 39.05 -29.70
C ASN A 42 3.63 38.29 -29.59
N LEU A 43 4.52 38.53 -30.53
CA LEU A 43 5.87 37.96 -30.55
C LEU A 43 6.75 38.78 -29.58
N PHE A 44 7.10 38.23 -28.43
CA PHE A 44 8.13 38.80 -27.57
C PHE A 44 9.49 38.21 -27.93
N ILE A 45 10.40 39.06 -28.45
CA ILE A 45 11.80 38.70 -28.64
C ILE A 45 12.54 39.04 -27.37
N ILE A 46 12.92 38.03 -26.59
CA ILE A 46 13.77 38.23 -25.41
C ILE A 46 15.22 37.90 -25.84
N LYS A 47 16.07 38.89 -25.84
CA LYS A 47 17.53 38.70 -25.97
C LYS A 47 18.07 38.26 -24.61
N MET A 48 18.45 36.98 -24.51
CA MET A 48 19.12 36.44 -23.34
C MET A 48 20.55 36.07 -23.69
N ASN A 49 21.50 36.40 -22.81
CA ASN A 49 22.87 35.94 -22.99
C ASN A 49 23.06 34.48 -22.55
N LEU A 50 24.15 33.85 -22.99
CA LEU A 50 24.45 32.45 -22.73
C LEU A 50 24.49 32.13 -21.20
N ILE A 51 24.83 33.09 -20.37
CA ILE A 51 24.89 32.95 -18.91
C ILE A 51 23.48 32.91 -18.32
N GLU A 52 22.54 33.71 -18.82
CA GLU A 52 21.14 33.67 -18.40
C GLU A 52 20.43 32.44 -18.88
N ILE A 53 20.71 31.99 -20.11
CA ILE A 53 20.20 30.71 -20.65
C ILE A 53 20.76 29.53 -19.85
N ASN A 54 22.05 29.53 -19.53
CA ASN A 54 22.65 28.50 -18.67
C ASN A 54 22.10 28.56 -17.24
N LYS A 55 21.82 29.72 -16.68
CA LYS A 55 21.13 29.85 -15.37
C LYS A 55 19.70 29.30 -15.43
N ILE A 56 18.95 29.54 -16.50
CA ILE A 56 17.60 28.98 -16.69
C ILE A 56 17.68 27.46 -16.93
N ILE A 57 18.66 26.97 -17.68
CA ILE A 57 18.89 25.53 -17.88
C ILE A 57 19.36 24.87 -16.57
N ILE A 58 20.16 25.55 -15.75
CA ILE A 58 20.53 25.10 -14.42
C ILE A 58 19.32 25.13 -13.50
N LEU A 59 18.51 26.19 -13.49
CA LEU A 59 17.26 26.28 -12.76
C LEU A 59 16.19 25.28 -13.26
N MET A 60 16.16 24.94 -14.54
CA MET A 60 15.33 23.89 -15.11
C MET A 60 15.88 22.47 -14.86
N LYS A 61 17.20 22.32 -14.68
CA LYS A 61 17.84 21.09 -14.16
C LYS A 61 17.76 20.99 -12.65
N GLU A 62 17.73 22.11 -11.97
CA GLU A 62 17.45 22.30 -10.55
C GLU A 62 15.94 22.42 -10.27
N GLY A 63 15.07 22.28 -11.25
CA GLY A 63 13.68 21.84 -11.11
C GLY A 63 13.71 20.49 -10.42
N SER A 64 14.05 20.62 -9.25
CA SER A 64 14.82 19.97 -8.24
C SER A 64 14.08 18.73 -7.82
N PHE A 65 14.59 17.59 -8.17
CA PHE A 65 14.46 16.49 -7.21
C PHE A 65 15.08 16.98 -5.90
N MET A 66 14.23 17.24 -4.91
CA MET A 66 14.69 17.67 -3.60
C MET A 66 15.61 16.57 -3.06
N GLU A 67 16.89 16.89 -2.82
CA GLU A 67 17.79 15.95 -2.18
C GLU A 67 17.33 15.71 -0.75
N TRP A 68 16.97 14.47 -0.44
CA TRP A 68 16.44 14.04 0.84
C TRP A 68 17.57 13.68 1.81
N THR A 69 18.28 14.69 2.32
CA THR A 69 19.28 14.48 3.38
C THR A 69 18.60 14.06 4.69
N THR A 70 19.36 13.47 5.62
CA THR A 70 18.87 13.10 6.95
C THR A 70 18.26 14.31 7.67
N GLU A 71 18.90 15.47 7.60
CA GLU A 71 18.43 16.72 8.24
C GLU A 71 17.08 17.15 7.69
N LYS A 72 16.86 17.06 6.38
CA LYS A 72 15.56 17.37 5.76
C LYS A 72 14.48 16.37 6.15
N ARG A 73 14.79 15.08 6.09
CA ARG A 73 13.84 14.01 6.43
C ARG A 73 13.33 14.11 7.86
N TYR A 74 14.16 14.61 8.78
CA TYR A 74 13.83 14.76 10.21
C TYR A 74 13.63 16.20 10.64
N LEU A 75 13.46 17.13 9.69
CA LEU A 75 13.11 18.51 9.99
C LEU A 75 11.73 18.56 10.70
N PRO A 76 11.63 19.20 11.89
CA PRO A 76 10.36 19.33 12.59
C PRO A 76 9.28 19.99 11.73
N TYR A 77 8.03 19.55 11.84
CA TYR A 77 6.91 20.01 11.02
C TYR A 77 6.70 21.52 11.05
N ASN A 78 6.94 22.16 12.19
CA ASN A 78 6.84 23.61 12.36
C ASN A 78 8.01 24.40 11.73
N LYS A 79 8.96 23.72 11.11
CA LYS A 79 10.09 24.35 10.37
C LYS A 79 9.89 24.33 8.87
N TRP A 80 8.90 23.60 8.39
CA TRP A 80 8.45 23.67 7.01
C TRP A 80 7.51 24.86 6.85
N ASP A 81 7.60 25.61 5.74
CA ASP A 81 6.60 26.61 5.44
C ASP A 81 5.33 25.97 4.87
N ALA A 82 4.20 26.64 5.07
CA ALA A 82 2.90 26.13 4.64
C ALA A 82 2.77 26.09 3.10
N GLU A 83 3.48 26.95 2.38
CA GLU A 83 3.47 27.02 0.93
C GLU A 83 4.08 25.75 0.33
N THR A 84 5.20 25.25 0.90
CA THR A 84 5.81 23.98 0.48
C THR A 84 4.81 22.83 0.50
N LEU A 85 4.02 22.68 1.56
CA LEU A 85 3.04 21.60 1.65
C LEU A 85 1.91 21.75 0.63
N LEU A 86 1.40 22.96 0.44
CA LEU A 86 0.36 23.25 -0.56
C LEU A 86 0.86 22.98 -1.98
N ASP A 87 2.10 23.34 -2.29
CA ASP A 87 2.71 23.08 -3.59
C ASP A 87 2.87 21.58 -3.84
N LEU A 88 3.31 20.81 -2.84
CA LEU A 88 3.41 19.35 -2.95
C LEU A 88 2.05 18.69 -3.17
N GLN A 89 1.02 19.13 -2.46
CA GLN A 89 -0.36 18.67 -2.65
C GLN A 89 -0.86 18.99 -4.06
N ALA A 90 -0.67 20.23 -4.50
CA ALA A 90 -1.08 20.64 -5.86
C ALA A 90 -0.37 19.86 -6.97
N GLN A 91 0.87 19.41 -6.75
CA GLN A 91 1.59 18.56 -7.69
C GLN A 91 1.04 17.12 -7.64
N ALA A 92 0.81 16.56 -6.46
CA ALA A 92 0.21 15.24 -6.30
C ALA A 92 -1.20 15.17 -6.93
N ASP A 93 -1.99 16.25 -6.83
CA ASP A 93 -3.33 16.34 -7.42
C ASP A 93 -3.34 16.37 -8.96
N GLN A 94 -2.20 16.65 -9.60
CA GLN A 94 -2.04 16.57 -11.05
C GLN A 94 -1.65 15.17 -11.56
N SER A 95 -1.40 14.24 -10.65
CA SER A 95 -1.02 12.87 -10.99
C SER A 95 -2.11 12.17 -11.78
N GLN A 96 -1.75 11.59 -12.91
CA GLN A 96 -2.64 10.75 -13.71
C GLN A 96 -2.78 9.33 -13.14
N SER A 97 -1.90 8.96 -12.23
CA SER A 97 -1.88 7.65 -11.54
C SER A 97 -2.65 7.69 -10.21
N GLN A 98 -3.33 8.80 -9.93
CA GLN A 98 -4.05 9.06 -8.68
C GLN A 98 -5.17 8.03 -8.47
N LEU A 99 -5.30 7.56 -7.23
CA LEU A 99 -6.36 6.62 -6.84
C LEU A 99 -7.62 7.39 -6.42
N HIS A 100 -8.79 6.84 -6.71
CA HIS A 100 -10.08 7.50 -6.52
C HIS A 100 -10.95 6.86 -5.44
N TYR A 101 -10.73 5.57 -5.13
CA TYR A 101 -11.48 4.90 -4.06
C TYR A 101 -10.58 4.10 -3.10
N HIS A 102 -9.27 4.24 -3.19
CA HIS A 102 -8.33 3.75 -2.19
C HIS A 102 -7.72 4.91 -1.41
N ILE A 103 -7.45 4.70 -0.13
CA ILE A 103 -6.76 5.68 0.70
C ILE A 103 -5.33 5.87 0.16
N ARG A 104 -5.00 7.11 -0.20
CA ARG A 104 -3.67 7.59 -0.58
C ARG A 104 -3.30 8.84 0.20
N PRO A 105 -2.04 9.20 0.32
CA PRO A 105 -1.67 10.47 0.92
C PRO A 105 -2.05 11.63 -0.02
N SER A 106 -2.42 12.76 0.55
CA SER A 106 -2.60 14.01 -0.21
C SER A 106 -1.28 14.53 -0.78
N SER A 107 -0.17 14.24 -0.10
CA SER A 107 1.22 14.45 -0.55
C SER A 107 2.17 13.59 0.29
N GLY A 108 3.39 13.40 -0.22
CA GLY A 108 4.45 12.70 0.47
C GLY A 108 4.23 11.20 0.53
N LEU A 109 4.69 10.56 1.59
CA LEU A 109 4.69 9.10 1.71
C LEU A 109 3.66 8.63 2.74
N LEU A 110 2.87 7.64 2.34
CA LEU A 110 2.05 6.78 3.19
C LEU A 110 2.74 5.42 3.33
N ASN A 111 2.72 4.85 4.54
CA ASN A 111 3.07 3.44 4.74
C ASN A 111 2.10 2.79 5.74
N ASP A 112 2.55 1.98 6.68
CA ASP A 112 1.78 1.07 7.53
C ASP A 112 0.43 1.63 7.99
N PRO A 113 -0.69 0.92 7.79
CA PRO A 113 -1.94 1.18 8.47
C PRO A 113 -1.78 0.96 9.97
N ASN A 114 -2.47 1.77 10.77
CA ASN A 114 -2.39 1.79 12.23
C ASN A 114 -3.76 2.00 12.85
N GLY A 115 -3.94 1.56 14.07
CA GLY A 115 -5.13 1.87 14.86
C GLY A 115 -6.46 1.49 14.20
N PHE A 116 -6.45 0.50 13.29
CA PHE A 116 -7.66 0.05 12.61
C PHE A 116 -8.66 -0.48 13.63
N SER A 117 -9.83 0.14 13.71
CA SER A 117 -10.77 -0.07 14.81
C SER A 117 -12.19 0.39 14.46
N TYR A 118 -13.17 -0.03 15.25
CA TYR A 118 -14.53 0.51 15.24
C TYR A 118 -14.80 1.20 16.57
N PHE A 119 -15.05 2.51 16.54
CA PHE A 119 -15.22 3.33 17.72
C PHE A 119 -16.26 4.42 17.48
N ASN A 120 -17.10 4.68 18.50
CA ASN A 120 -18.11 5.72 18.47
C ASN A 120 -19.01 5.70 17.20
N GLY A 121 -19.41 4.49 16.77
CA GLY A 121 -20.30 4.30 15.60
C GLY A 121 -19.64 4.44 14.24
N ALA A 122 -18.30 4.52 14.16
CA ALA A 122 -17.55 4.65 12.93
C ALA A 122 -16.31 3.76 12.90
N TRP A 123 -15.84 3.47 11.70
CA TRP A 123 -14.56 2.81 11.45
C TRP A 123 -13.45 3.87 11.42
N HIS A 124 -12.32 3.55 11.99
CA HIS A 124 -11.15 4.39 12.05
C HIS A 124 -9.96 3.60 11.54
N VAL A 125 -9.16 4.21 10.68
CA VAL A 125 -7.83 3.76 10.32
C VAL A 125 -6.89 4.96 10.35
N PHE A 126 -5.70 4.73 10.85
CA PHE A 126 -4.61 5.68 10.74
C PHE A 126 -3.56 5.08 9.81
N TYR A 127 -2.66 5.91 9.30
CA TYR A 127 -1.48 5.42 8.58
C TYR A 127 -0.28 6.27 8.91
N GLN A 128 0.89 5.68 8.87
CA GLN A 128 2.12 6.44 8.95
C GLN A 128 2.22 7.36 7.74
N GLN A 129 2.48 8.65 7.98
CA GLN A 129 2.65 9.64 6.95
C GLN A 129 3.93 10.45 7.15
N TYR A 130 4.61 10.77 6.03
CA TYR A 130 5.56 11.87 5.93
C TYR A 130 5.08 12.81 4.81
N PRO A 131 4.42 13.95 5.13
CA PRO A 131 3.70 14.74 4.12
C PRO A 131 4.60 15.59 3.22
N PHE A 132 5.87 15.82 3.62
CA PHE A 132 6.79 16.75 2.94
C PHE A 132 7.59 16.11 1.80
N GLY A 133 7.45 14.82 1.54
CA GLY A 133 8.09 14.16 0.41
C GLY A 133 7.83 12.66 0.35
N PRO A 134 8.02 12.06 -0.83
CA PRO A 134 7.74 10.65 -1.10
C PRO A 134 8.84 9.72 -0.55
N VAL A 135 9.33 10.00 0.64
CA VAL A 135 10.42 9.27 1.30
C VAL A 135 10.11 9.00 2.77
N HIS A 136 10.77 7.99 3.33
CA HIS A 136 10.73 7.78 4.79
C HIS A 136 11.44 8.91 5.52
N GLY A 137 10.72 9.61 6.41
CA GLY A 137 11.21 10.74 7.18
C GLY A 137 10.59 10.79 8.58
N LEU A 138 10.37 11.98 9.11
CA LEU A 138 9.74 12.23 10.41
C LEU A 138 8.26 11.83 10.35
N LYS A 139 7.95 10.60 10.75
CA LYS A 139 6.61 10.02 10.66
C LYS A 139 5.64 10.59 11.68
N SER A 140 4.41 10.74 11.25
CA SER A 140 3.22 10.99 12.07
C SER A 140 2.14 9.96 11.72
N TRP A 141 1.03 9.95 12.46
CA TRP A 141 -0.17 9.25 12.04
C TRP A 141 -1.16 10.23 11.44
N HIS A 142 -1.68 9.89 10.26
CA HIS A 142 -2.81 10.55 9.62
C HIS A 142 -4.06 9.73 9.86
N HIS A 143 -5.20 10.37 10.09
CA HIS A 143 -6.44 9.72 10.49
C HIS A 143 -7.49 9.75 9.38
N MET A 144 -8.07 8.60 9.11
CA MET A 144 -9.21 8.42 8.21
C MET A 144 -10.37 7.81 9.00
N LYS A 145 -11.59 8.21 8.67
CA LYS A 145 -12.83 7.76 9.31
C LYS A 145 -13.85 7.34 8.27
N SER A 146 -14.61 6.28 8.52
CA SER A 146 -15.62 5.78 7.59
C SER A 146 -16.86 5.28 8.33
N ALA A 147 -18.02 5.40 7.70
CA ALA A 147 -19.26 4.78 8.16
C ALA A 147 -19.39 3.31 7.69
N ASP A 148 -18.71 2.91 6.63
CA ASP A 148 -18.96 1.65 5.91
C ASP A 148 -17.72 0.89 5.42
N LEU A 149 -16.50 1.33 5.77
CA LEU A 149 -15.22 0.76 5.34
C LEU A 149 -14.84 1.07 3.88
N VAL A 150 -15.60 1.88 3.18
CA VAL A 150 -15.41 2.21 1.76
C VAL A 150 -15.29 3.71 1.54
N HIS A 151 -16.22 4.48 2.07
CA HIS A 151 -16.22 5.93 1.97
C HIS A 151 -15.45 6.51 3.17
N TRP A 152 -14.21 6.96 2.91
CA TRP A 152 -13.30 7.46 3.93
C TRP A 152 -13.23 8.98 3.94
N GLU A 153 -13.45 9.56 5.11
CA GLU A 153 -13.30 10.99 5.40
C GLU A 153 -11.89 11.24 5.95
N ASP A 154 -11.20 12.21 5.36
CA ASP A 154 -9.89 12.67 5.83
C ASP A 154 -10.04 13.54 7.07
N MET A 155 -9.58 13.04 8.22
CA MET A 155 -9.61 13.72 9.51
C MET A 155 -8.32 14.49 9.80
N GLY A 156 -7.32 14.35 8.94
CA GLY A 156 -6.04 15.05 9.04
C GLY A 156 -5.02 14.40 9.97
N LEU A 157 -4.01 15.18 10.31
CA LEU A 157 -2.86 14.75 11.11
C LEU A 157 -3.24 14.54 12.57
N ALA A 158 -3.07 13.34 13.09
CA ALA A 158 -3.57 12.89 14.40
C ALA A 158 -2.45 12.74 15.45
N VAL A 159 -1.50 11.82 15.26
CA VAL A 159 -0.40 11.60 16.21
C VAL A 159 0.88 12.20 15.66
N LYS A 160 1.31 13.33 16.22
CA LYS A 160 2.52 14.04 15.80
C LYS A 160 3.73 13.58 16.59
N PRO A 161 4.95 13.62 16.02
CA PRO A 161 6.19 13.35 16.74
C PRO A 161 6.64 14.60 17.51
N ASP A 162 5.99 14.90 18.63
CA ASP A 162 6.11 16.17 19.37
C ASP A 162 6.52 16.02 20.84
N THR A 163 6.90 14.80 21.24
CA THR A 163 7.41 14.51 22.60
C THR A 163 8.87 14.03 22.56
N GLN A 164 9.53 14.01 23.71
CA GLN A 164 10.87 13.43 23.83
C GLN A 164 10.92 11.91 23.55
N PHE A 165 9.78 11.24 23.59
CA PHE A 165 9.67 9.79 23.40
C PHE A 165 9.24 9.38 21.98
N ASP A 166 9.11 10.34 21.08
CA ASP A 166 8.79 10.14 19.65
C ASP A 166 9.42 11.21 18.75
N SER A 167 10.45 11.88 19.22
CA SER A 167 11.05 13.05 18.53
C SER A 167 11.57 12.78 17.12
N HIS A 168 11.75 11.53 16.72
CA HIS A 168 12.17 11.08 15.40
C HIS A 168 11.10 10.23 14.69
N GLY A 169 9.86 10.30 15.14
CA GLY A 169 8.70 9.74 14.47
C GLY A 169 7.74 8.96 15.39
N ALA A 170 6.45 9.11 15.11
CA ALA A 170 5.40 8.20 15.59
C ALA A 170 5.30 7.04 14.59
N TYR A 171 5.84 5.89 14.97
CA TYR A 171 5.90 4.68 14.14
C TYR A 171 4.65 3.82 14.36
N SER A 172 4.64 2.64 13.76
CA SER A 172 3.47 1.76 13.74
C SER A 172 2.97 1.37 15.12
N GLY A 173 1.69 1.03 15.15
CA GLY A 173 0.98 0.62 16.33
C GLY A 173 -0.49 0.30 16.04
N SER A 174 -1.29 0.16 17.08
CA SER A 174 -2.67 -0.29 17.00
C SER A 174 -3.59 0.49 17.95
N ALA A 175 -4.87 0.16 17.91
CA ALA A 175 -5.86 0.75 18.80
C ALA A 175 -6.75 -0.31 19.46
N THR A 176 -7.30 0.02 20.61
CA THR A 176 -8.34 -0.76 21.28
C THR A 176 -9.35 0.14 21.98
N VAL A 177 -10.62 -0.24 21.92
CA VAL A 177 -11.69 0.52 22.60
C VAL A 177 -11.73 0.14 24.06
N ILE A 178 -11.67 1.14 24.93
CA ILE A 178 -11.77 1.00 26.39
C ILE A 178 -12.83 1.97 26.88
N ASN A 179 -13.95 1.42 27.32
CA ASN A 179 -15.12 2.19 27.71
C ASN A 179 -15.60 3.11 26.57
N ASP A 180 -15.53 4.41 26.76
CA ASP A 180 -15.96 5.45 25.85
C ASP A 180 -14.79 6.18 25.13
N LYS A 181 -13.60 5.58 25.15
CA LYS A 181 -12.38 6.13 24.51
C LYS A 181 -11.69 5.08 23.65
N LEU A 182 -10.95 5.55 22.67
CA LEU A 182 -10.04 4.72 21.89
C LEU A 182 -8.61 4.90 22.44
N PHE A 183 -8.01 3.81 22.87
CA PHE A 183 -6.61 3.80 23.29
C PHE A 183 -5.72 3.46 22.11
N LEU A 184 -4.77 4.33 21.81
CA LEU A 184 -3.76 4.16 20.78
C LEU A 184 -2.44 3.74 21.46
N MET A 185 -1.81 2.67 20.97
CA MET A 185 -0.48 2.26 21.38
C MET A 185 0.43 2.25 20.16
N TYR A 186 1.56 2.98 20.22
CA TYR A 186 2.45 3.15 19.08
C TYR A 186 3.91 3.18 19.48
N THR A 187 4.79 2.90 18.53
CA THR A 187 6.22 3.03 18.74
C THR A 187 6.68 4.46 18.52
N GLY A 188 7.20 5.09 19.57
CA GLY A 188 7.95 6.32 19.45
C GLY A 188 9.41 6.04 19.08
N ASN A 189 9.85 6.58 17.96
CA ASN A 189 11.23 6.48 17.51
C ASN A 189 12.02 7.70 17.98
N VAL A 190 13.15 7.44 18.63
CA VAL A 190 14.09 8.47 19.08
C VAL A 190 15.48 8.11 18.56
N ARG A 191 16.26 9.11 18.18
CA ARG A 191 17.67 8.99 17.83
C ARG A 191 18.49 9.84 18.78
N ASP A 192 19.56 9.29 19.30
CA ASP A 192 20.52 10.05 20.07
C ASP A 192 21.54 10.80 19.19
N GLN A 193 22.56 11.41 19.81
CA GLN A 193 23.57 12.19 19.10
C GLN A 193 24.45 11.34 18.17
N ASP A 194 24.60 10.05 18.47
CA ASP A 194 25.33 9.08 17.66
C ASP A 194 24.42 8.38 16.65
N TRP A 195 23.18 8.85 16.50
CA TRP A 195 22.15 8.31 15.63
C TRP A 195 21.67 6.89 16.01
N VAL A 196 21.95 6.46 17.26
CA VAL A 196 21.46 5.18 17.78
C VAL A 196 19.95 5.28 18.05
N ARG A 197 19.23 4.22 17.67
CA ARG A 197 17.77 4.16 17.87
C ARG A 197 17.42 3.77 19.30
N HIS A 198 16.47 4.49 19.87
CA HIS A 198 15.78 4.16 21.10
C HIS A 198 14.29 4.07 20.81
N SER A 199 13.69 2.92 21.05
CA SER A 199 12.27 2.65 20.77
C SER A 199 11.49 2.63 22.08
N TYR A 200 10.42 3.43 22.13
CA TYR A 200 9.50 3.52 23.25
C TYR A 200 8.11 3.10 22.81
N GLN A 201 7.40 2.26 23.57
CA GLN A 201 6.01 1.99 23.27
C GLN A 201 5.16 2.99 24.04
N ASN A 202 4.59 3.95 23.31
CA ASN A 202 3.83 5.09 23.83
C ASN A 202 2.33 4.79 23.81
N GLY A 203 1.58 5.49 24.66
CA GLY A 203 0.14 5.44 24.68
C GLY A 203 -0.48 6.82 24.45
N ALA A 204 -1.69 6.84 23.88
CA ALA A 204 -2.52 8.02 23.78
C ALA A 204 -4.00 7.66 23.87
N TRP A 205 -4.81 8.58 24.35
CA TRP A 205 -6.27 8.48 24.39
C TRP A 205 -6.90 9.35 23.32
N MET A 206 -7.80 8.80 22.53
CA MET A 206 -8.68 9.57 21.66
C MET A 206 -10.11 9.53 22.27
N ASP A 207 -10.69 10.70 22.46
CA ASP A 207 -12.06 10.83 22.93
C ASP A 207 -13.09 10.78 21.78
N GLN A 208 -14.37 10.86 22.10
CA GLN A 208 -15.47 10.83 21.12
C GLN A 208 -15.49 12.03 20.17
N THR A 209 -14.78 13.12 20.49
CA THR A 209 -14.64 14.30 19.63
C THR A 209 -13.49 14.16 18.64
N GLY A 210 -12.65 13.12 18.79
CA GLY A 210 -11.44 12.90 18.01
C GLY A 210 -10.20 13.60 18.59
N HIS A 211 -10.33 14.23 19.78
CA HIS A 211 -9.16 14.82 20.44
C HIS A 211 -8.24 13.74 20.99
N ILE A 212 -6.93 13.85 20.71
CA ILE A 212 -5.91 12.88 21.12
C ILE A 212 -5.02 13.49 22.19
N GLU A 213 -4.90 12.80 23.33
CA GLU A 213 -4.03 13.16 24.45
C GLU A 213 -3.00 12.05 24.69
N LYS A 214 -1.73 12.37 24.53
CA LYS A 214 -0.61 11.44 24.76
C LYS A 214 -0.34 11.26 26.25
N LEU A 215 0.06 10.04 26.64
CA LEU A 215 0.56 9.78 27.97
C LEU A 215 1.93 10.46 28.18
N ALA A 216 2.19 10.91 29.40
CA ALA A 216 3.40 11.64 29.76
C ALA A 216 4.66 10.75 29.76
N ARG A 217 4.50 9.42 29.77
CA ARG A 217 5.60 8.45 29.83
C ARG A 217 5.29 7.24 28.95
N PRO A 218 6.33 6.57 28.40
CA PRO A 218 6.16 5.31 27.70
C PRO A 218 5.55 4.24 28.62
N LEU A 219 4.84 3.31 28.00
CA LEU A 219 4.27 2.13 28.65
C LEU A 219 5.28 0.98 28.76
N ILE A 220 6.06 0.79 27.68
CA ILE A 220 7.06 -0.27 27.59
C ILE A 220 8.33 0.33 26.99
N GLU A 221 9.45 0.08 27.63
CA GLU A 221 10.79 0.34 27.14
C GLU A 221 11.41 -0.99 26.65
N ALA A 222 12.39 -0.91 25.75
CA ALA A 222 13.04 -2.09 25.21
C ALA A 222 13.78 -2.87 26.33
N PRO A 223 13.47 -4.15 26.55
CA PRO A 223 14.16 -4.95 27.57
C PRO A 223 15.57 -5.32 27.11
N ASP A 224 16.42 -5.71 28.07
CA ASP A 224 17.84 -5.97 27.85
C ASP A 224 18.14 -7.12 26.87
N HIS A 225 17.20 -8.03 26.65
CA HIS A 225 17.36 -9.19 25.78
C HIS A 225 16.97 -8.93 24.31
N VAL A 226 16.53 -7.70 23.95
CA VAL A 226 16.28 -7.30 22.55
C VAL A 226 17.30 -6.28 22.08
N THR A 227 17.38 -6.10 20.76
CA THR A 227 18.17 -5.04 20.15
C THR A 227 17.32 -3.75 20.00
N GLU A 228 17.83 -2.75 19.28
CA GLU A 228 17.08 -1.56 18.87
C GLU A 228 15.88 -1.84 17.94
N HIS A 229 15.81 -3.05 17.39
CA HIS A 229 14.64 -3.53 16.64
C HIS A 229 13.57 -4.03 17.62
N PHE A 230 12.72 -3.10 18.05
CA PHE A 230 11.64 -3.32 19.02
C PHE A 230 10.51 -2.35 18.74
N ARG A 231 9.43 -2.79 18.04
CA ARG A 231 8.41 -1.89 17.49
C ARG A 231 7.10 -2.58 17.10
N ASP A 232 6.13 -1.79 16.65
CA ASP A 232 4.84 -2.16 16.05
C ASP A 232 3.91 -2.89 17.02
N PRO A 233 3.54 -2.28 18.17
CA PRO A 233 2.71 -2.93 19.17
C PRO A 233 1.27 -3.12 18.68
N GLN A 234 0.77 -4.35 18.78
CA GLN A 234 -0.67 -4.62 18.79
C GLN A 234 -1.14 -4.79 20.23
N ILE A 235 -2.12 -3.99 20.62
CA ILE A 235 -2.76 -4.10 21.93
C ILE A 235 -4.02 -4.97 21.84
N LEU A 236 -4.16 -5.89 22.81
CA LEU A 236 -5.25 -6.86 22.88
C LEU A 236 -5.82 -6.88 24.30
N LYS A 237 -7.14 -7.04 24.44
CA LYS A 237 -7.79 -7.33 25.72
C LYS A 237 -8.22 -8.79 25.74
N HIS A 238 -7.82 -9.52 26.78
CA HIS A 238 -8.27 -10.89 27.00
C HIS A 238 -8.54 -11.13 28.49
N GLY A 239 -9.79 -11.45 28.80
CA GLY A 239 -10.26 -11.50 30.19
C GLY A 239 -10.12 -10.14 30.88
N ASP A 240 -9.52 -10.16 32.08
CA ASP A 240 -9.28 -8.95 32.89
C ASP A 240 -7.90 -8.33 32.65
N LYS A 241 -7.14 -8.81 31.64
CA LYS A 241 -5.81 -8.34 31.32
C LYS A 241 -5.72 -7.73 29.93
N TYR A 242 -4.74 -6.86 29.78
CA TYR A 242 -4.27 -6.34 28.51
C TYR A 242 -2.96 -7.04 28.12
N TYR A 243 -2.79 -7.25 26.83
CA TYR A 243 -1.58 -7.83 26.25
C TYR A 243 -1.10 -6.92 25.12
N ALA A 244 0.21 -6.81 24.98
CA ALA A 244 0.84 -6.18 23.84
C ALA A 244 1.77 -7.20 23.18
N ILE A 245 1.60 -7.42 21.87
CA ILE A 245 2.54 -8.16 21.05
C ILE A 245 3.22 -7.19 20.11
N LEU A 246 4.54 -7.33 19.92
CA LEU A 246 5.31 -6.41 19.09
C LEU A 246 6.51 -7.10 18.47
N GLY A 247 6.97 -6.58 17.34
CA GLY A 247 8.15 -7.06 16.66
C GLY A 247 9.42 -6.80 17.47
N ALA A 248 10.30 -7.79 17.50
CA ALA A 248 11.56 -7.71 18.21
C ALA A 248 12.66 -8.47 17.46
N GLN A 249 13.91 -8.08 17.71
CA GLN A 249 15.07 -8.91 17.38
C GLN A 249 15.74 -9.36 18.68
N ASP A 250 15.89 -10.66 18.83
CA ASP A 250 16.62 -11.23 19.96
C ASP A 250 18.09 -10.80 19.95
N LYS A 251 18.60 -10.38 21.12
CA LYS A 251 19.92 -9.77 21.21
C LYS A 251 21.06 -10.74 21.01
N GLU A 252 20.89 -12.01 21.44
CA GLU A 252 21.93 -13.05 21.31
C GLU A 252 21.95 -13.66 19.91
N THR A 253 20.79 -14.11 19.46
CA THR A 253 20.66 -14.87 18.20
C THR A 253 20.54 -13.98 16.97
N LYS A 254 20.22 -12.70 17.13
CA LYS A 254 19.92 -11.75 16.05
C LYS A 254 18.77 -12.20 15.14
N THR A 255 17.86 -13.03 15.66
CA THR A 255 16.70 -13.54 14.95
C THR A 255 15.45 -12.72 15.29
N GLY A 256 14.54 -12.61 14.30
CA GLY A 256 13.24 -11.96 14.44
C GLY A 256 12.33 -12.75 15.39
N LYS A 257 11.72 -12.06 16.33
CA LYS A 257 10.79 -12.59 17.33
C LYS A 257 9.56 -11.69 17.44
N ILE A 258 8.54 -12.21 18.09
CA ILE A 258 7.40 -11.42 18.56
C ILE A 258 7.47 -11.43 20.09
N ALA A 259 7.74 -10.27 20.68
CA ALA A 259 7.71 -10.10 22.13
C ALA A 259 6.26 -9.99 22.61
N ILE A 260 5.97 -10.45 23.83
CA ILE A 260 4.66 -10.37 24.45
C ILE A 260 4.74 -9.83 25.85
N PHE A 261 3.89 -8.86 26.16
CA PHE A 261 3.77 -8.23 27.48
C PHE A 261 2.34 -8.32 27.99
N SER A 262 2.16 -8.24 29.30
CA SER A 262 0.83 -8.17 29.92
C SER A 262 0.75 -7.10 30.99
N ALA A 263 -0.45 -6.53 31.16
CA ALA A 263 -0.77 -5.59 32.22
C ALA A 263 -2.22 -5.81 32.73
N SER A 264 -2.46 -5.57 34.02
CA SER A 264 -3.82 -5.51 34.57
C SER A 264 -4.44 -4.12 34.41
N ASP A 265 -3.62 -3.09 34.22
CA ASP A 265 -3.99 -1.71 33.95
C ASP A 265 -3.17 -1.19 32.76
N LEU A 266 -3.83 -0.64 31.75
CA LEU A 266 -3.20 -0.13 30.54
C LEU A 266 -2.08 0.87 30.78
N THR A 267 -2.31 1.78 31.73
CA THR A 267 -1.37 2.85 32.09
C THR A 267 -0.42 2.43 33.23
N GLY A 268 -0.60 1.22 33.75
CA GLY A 268 0.19 0.66 34.81
C GLY A 268 1.48 -0.01 34.35
N LYS A 269 1.99 -0.90 35.19
CA LYS A 269 3.21 -1.67 34.89
C LYS A 269 2.92 -2.81 33.92
N TRP A 270 3.65 -2.86 32.82
CA TRP A 270 3.67 -3.96 31.88
C TRP A 270 4.73 -5.01 32.30
N THR A 271 4.34 -6.27 32.26
CA THR A 271 5.19 -7.41 32.61
C THR A 271 5.61 -8.10 31.32
N ASP A 272 6.91 -8.26 31.13
CA ASP A 272 7.48 -9.01 30.03
C ASP A 272 7.21 -10.52 30.24
N LEU A 273 6.63 -11.17 29.25
CA LEU A 273 6.34 -12.60 29.22
C LEU A 273 7.28 -13.36 28.25
N GLY A 274 8.28 -12.67 27.67
CA GLY A 274 9.23 -13.22 26.70
C GLY A 274 8.68 -13.17 25.26
N TYR A 275 8.85 -14.26 24.53
CA TYR A 275 8.50 -14.32 23.11
C TYR A 275 7.30 -15.23 22.84
N VAL A 276 6.51 -14.87 21.81
CA VAL A 276 5.43 -15.71 21.30
C VAL A 276 6.03 -16.95 20.61
N ASN A 277 5.64 -18.12 21.11
CA ASN A 277 6.02 -19.41 20.53
C ASN A 277 4.92 -19.89 19.56
N PHE A 278 5.16 -19.72 18.26
CA PHE A 278 4.23 -20.12 17.19
C PHE A 278 4.89 -20.96 16.09
N THR A 279 6.22 -21.05 16.05
CA THR A 279 7.00 -21.84 15.09
C THR A 279 8.36 -22.18 15.64
N ASP A 280 8.95 -23.27 15.16
CA ASP A 280 10.34 -23.68 15.40
C ASP A 280 11.31 -23.18 14.30
N LYS A 281 10.78 -22.51 13.28
CA LYS A 281 11.57 -22.01 12.15
C LYS A 281 12.19 -20.66 12.47
N ASP A 282 13.34 -20.38 11.84
CA ASP A 282 13.93 -19.05 11.83
C ASP A 282 13.08 -18.11 10.93
N MET A 283 12.60 -17.02 11.51
CA MET A 283 11.78 -16.02 10.84
C MET A 283 12.60 -14.84 10.30
N GLY A 284 13.88 -15.03 10.02
CA GLY A 284 14.77 -13.98 9.57
C GLY A 284 15.31 -13.12 10.71
N TYR A 285 15.79 -11.92 10.38
CA TYR A 285 16.44 -11.06 11.37
C TYR A 285 15.49 -10.12 12.13
N MET A 286 14.27 -9.90 11.62
CA MET A 286 13.26 -9.06 12.26
C MET A 286 11.86 -9.51 11.87
N ILE A 287 10.91 -9.47 12.81
CA ILE A 287 9.48 -9.57 12.54
C ILE A 287 8.87 -8.19 12.77
N GLU A 288 8.20 -7.63 11.76
CA GLU A 288 7.47 -6.37 11.84
C GLU A 288 5.95 -6.60 11.85
N CYS A 289 5.24 -5.62 12.37
CA CYS A 289 3.77 -5.50 12.31
C CYS A 289 3.01 -6.79 12.71
N PRO A 290 3.34 -7.44 13.85
CA PRO A 290 2.60 -8.63 14.26
C PRO A 290 1.15 -8.26 14.64
N ASN A 291 0.20 -9.01 14.11
CA ASN A 291 -1.23 -8.89 14.42
C ASN A 291 -1.81 -10.26 14.73
N LEU A 292 -2.37 -10.41 15.92
CA LEU A 292 -3.13 -11.59 16.33
C LEU A 292 -4.61 -11.25 16.25
N VAL A 293 -5.36 -11.98 15.44
CA VAL A 293 -6.80 -11.87 15.32
C VAL A 293 -7.44 -13.24 15.44
N PHE A 294 -8.73 -13.27 15.79
CA PHE A 294 -9.52 -14.49 15.82
C PHE A 294 -10.47 -14.50 14.63
N VAL A 295 -10.25 -15.44 13.73
CA VAL A 295 -11.05 -15.64 12.53
C VAL A 295 -11.81 -16.96 12.70
N ASP A 296 -13.14 -16.93 12.66
CA ASP A 296 -13.98 -18.08 12.93
C ASP A 296 -13.56 -18.80 14.25
N ASP A 297 -13.34 -17.99 15.32
CA ASP A 297 -12.88 -18.41 16.66
C ASP A 297 -11.48 -19.06 16.70
N GLN A 298 -10.72 -19.04 15.60
CA GLN A 298 -9.37 -19.56 15.54
C GLN A 298 -8.34 -18.43 15.49
N PRO A 299 -7.22 -18.53 16.22
CA PRO A 299 -6.18 -17.51 16.19
C PRO A 299 -5.44 -17.53 14.85
N VAL A 300 -5.32 -16.38 14.24
CA VAL A 300 -4.51 -16.10 13.05
C VAL A 300 -3.48 -15.04 13.42
N LEU A 301 -2.22 -15.35 13.26
CA LEU A 301 -1.10 -14.43 13.47
C LEU A 301 -0.60 -13.95 12.10
N ILE A 302 -0.73 -12.66 11.84
CA ILE A 302 -0.27 -11.99 10.62
C ILE A 302 1.00 -11.22 10.98
N PHE A 303 2.05 -11.27 10.14
CA PHE A 303 3.34 -10.64 10.43
C PHE A 303 4.22 -10.50 9.18
N CYS A 304 5.25 -9.68 9.26
CA CYS A 304 6.19 -9.39 8.18
C CYS A 304 7.62 -9.83 8.57
N PRO A 305 8.06 -11.05 8.23
CA PRO A 305 9.38 -11.56 8.59
C PRO A 305 10.45 -11.10 7.60
N GLN A 306 11.26 -10.10 7.99
CA GLN A 306 12.38 -9.62 7.18
C GLN A 306 13.53 -10.61 7.18
N GLY A 307 13.99 -11.00 6.00
CA GLY A 307 15.08 -11.94 5.83
C GLY A 307 14.69 -13.41 6.03
N LEU A 308 13.39 -13.74 5.96
CA LEU A 308 12.93 -15.13 5.95
C LEU A 308 13.63 -15.92 4.83
N ASP A 309 14.14 -17.12 5.16
CA ASP A 309 14.70 -18.02 4.13
C ASP A 309 13.59 -18.51 3.19
N LYS A 310 13.72 -18.23 1.89
CA LYS A 310 12.79 -18.66 0.83
C LYS A 310 12.61 -20.19 0.75
N LYS A 311 13.48 -20.98 1.37
CA LYS A 311 13.32 -22.43 1.53
C LYS A 311 12.24 -22.79 2.56
N ILE A 312 11.95 -21.93 3.52
CA ILE A 312 10.87 -22.13 4.50
C ILE A 312 9.54 -21.88 3.83
N THR A 313 9.39 -20.72 3.17
CA THR A 313 8.23 -20.38 2.34
C THR A 313 8.72 -19.53 1.17
N PRO A 314 8.41 -19.91 -0.07
CA PRO A 314 8.75 -19.11 -1.24
C PRO A 314 8.01 -17.76 -1.23
N TYR A 315 8.71 -16.70 -1.60
CA TYR A 315 8.16 -15.37 -1.86
C TYR A 315 9.07 -14.60 -2.83
N GLU A 316 8.52 -13.61 -3.53
CA GLU A 316 9.25 -12.88 -4.56
C GLU A 316 9.61 -11.44 -4.12
N ASN A 317 8.81 -10.84 -3.24
CA ASN A 317 9.01 -9.46 -2.75
C ASN A 317 10.32 -9.30 -1.97
N ILE A 318 10.74 -8.07 -1.72
CA ILE A 318 11.92 -7.80 -0.88
C ILE A 318 11.74 -8.39 0.53
N TYR A 319 10.56 -8.19 1.11
CA TYR A 319 10.12 -8.79 2.36
C TYR A 319 8.69 -9.30 2.20
N PRO A 320 8.36 -10.45 2.79
CA PRO A 320 7.04 -11.03 2.68
C PRO A 320 6.09 -10.50 3.76
N ASN A 321 4.78 -10.54 3.47
CA ASN A 321 3.71 -10.41 4.45
C ASN A 321 3.03 -11.77 4.59
N MET A 322 3.01 -12.32 5.79
CA MET A 322 2.66 -13.73 6.01
C MET A 322 1.67 -13.92 7.14
N TYR A 323 1.07 -15.11 7.20
CA TYR A 323 0.25 -15.52 8.32
C TYR A 323 0.47 -16.98 8.73
N VAL A 324 0.12 -17.27 9.98
CA VAL A 324 -0.03 -18.63 10.53
C VAL A 324 -1.40 -18.72 11.18
N ALA A 325 -2.19 -19.73 10.83
CA ALA A 325 -3.43 -20.06 11.52
C ALA A 325 -3.20 -21.17 12.55
N GLY A 326 -3.90 -21.10 13.68
CA GLY A 326 -3.78 -22.05 14.78
C GLY A 326 -5.13 -22.47 15.33
N SER A 327 -5.12 -23.42 16.24
CA SER A 327 -6.32 -23.89 16.93
C SER A 327 -6.53 -23.23 18.30
N LYS A 328 -5.48 -22.66 18.89
CA LYS A 328 -5.52 -22.02 20.21
C LYS A 328 -4.35 -21.07 20.42
N PHE A 329 -4.62 -19.95 21.08
CA PHE A 329 -3.59 -19.05 21.63
C PHE A 329 -3.72 -18.98 23.16
N LYS A 330 -2.59 -19.16 23.87
CA LYS A 330 -2.51 -19.03 25.32
C LYS A 330 -1.76 -17.75 25.65
N PHE A 331 -2.48 -16.71 26.04
CA PHE A 331 -1.95 -15.37 26.27
C PHE A 331 -0.85 -15.34 27.36
N ASP A 332 -1.13 -15.87 28.55
CA ASP A 332 -0.16 -15.84 29.67
C ASP A 332 1.13 -16.66 29.42
N ALA A 333 1.10 -17.54 28.43
CA ALA A 333 2.27 -18.36 28.04
C ALA A 333 2.87 -17.93 26.70
N GLY A 334 2.31 -16.92 26.03
CA GLY A 334 2.73 -16.49 24.70
C GLY A 334 2.78 -17.65 23.71
N LYS A 335 1.82 -18.59 23.73
CA LYS A 335 1.91 -19.83 22.95
C LYS A 335 0.74 -20.02 22.02
N MET A 336 1.05 -20.16 20.73
CA MET A 336 0.10 -20.56 19.69
C MET A 336 0.22 -22.05 19.37
N THR A 337 -0.90 -22.75 19.31
CA THR A 337 -0.94 -24.14 18.85
C THR A 337 -1.34 -24.16 17.39
N THR A 338 -0.45 -24.62 16.53
CA THR A 338 -0.68 -24.71 15.08
C THR A 338 -0.17 -26.04 14.54
N THR A 339 -0.78 -26.50 13.45
CA THR A 339 -0.33 -27.62 12.63
C THR A 339 0.35 -27.18 11.33
N GLN A 340 0.42 -25.88 11.07
CA GLN A 340 1.10 -25.34 9.91
C GLN A 340 2.62 -25.48 10.08
N ALA A 341 3.26 -26.15 9.14
CA ALA A 341 4.71 -26.38 9.16
C ALA A 341 5.53 -25.13 8.84
N ALA A 342 4.93 -24.18 8.10
CA ALA A 342 5.54 -22.92 7.67
C ALA A 342 4.46 -21.82 7.53
N PRO A 343 4.82 -20.53 7.62
CA PRO A 343 3.88 -19.45 7.34
C PRO A 343 3.47 -19.44 5.87
N ILE A 344 2.34 -18.82 5.57
CA ILE A 344 1.76 -18.72 4.23
C ILE A 344 1.75 -17.23 3.83
N ASN A 345 2.00 -16.93 2.54
CA ASN A 345 1.85 -15.57 2.02
C ASN A 345 0.41 -15.09 2.24
N LEU A 346 0.27 -13.88 2.77
CA LEU A 346 -1.04 -13.25 2.95
C LEU A 346 -1.57 -12.75 1.60
N ASP A 347 -0.70 -12.21 0.76
CA ASP A 347 -0.99 -11.76 -0.58
C ASP A 347 0.06 -12.37 -1.53
N ASP A 348 -0.38 -12.94 -2.64
CA ASP A 348 0.48 -13.58 -3.64
C ASP A 348 0.90 -12.59 -4.76
N GLY A 349 0.59 -11.30 -4.60
CA GLY A 349 0.91 -10.23 -5.54
C GLY A 349 2.30 -9.61 -5.32
N PHE A 350 2.42 -8.32 -5.63
CA PHE A 350 3.73 -7.66 -5.73
C PHE A 350 4.03 -6.67 -4.60
N ASP A 351 3.00 -6.05 -4.01
CA ASP A 351 3.24 -4.77 -3.35
C ASP A 351 2.59 -4.65 -1.95
N VAL A 352 2.17 -5.78 -1.32
CA VAL A 352 1.52 -5.78 0.01
C VAL A 352 2.52 -5.99 1.13
N TYR A 353 2.42 -5.13 2.17
CA TYR A 353 3.21 -5.21 3.39
C TYR A 353 2.44 -4.66 4.60
N ALA A 354 2.96 -4.84 5.81
CA ALA A 354 2.51 -4.24 7.05
C ALA A 354 0.98 -4.29 7.28
N THR A 355 0.34 -5.42 6.98
CA THR A 355 -1.11 -5.59 7.16
C THR A 355 -1.51 -5.41 8.61
N GLN A 356 -2.52 -4.59 8.86
CA GLN A 356 -3.18 -4.49 10.15
C GLN A 356 -4.57 -5.14 10.09
N ALA A 357 -4.88 -5.91 11.13
CA ALA A 357 -6.15 -6.60 11.26
C ALA A 357 -6.69 -6.52 12.69
N PHE A 358 -8.01 -6.53 12.85
CA PHE A 358 -8.65 -6.55 14.17
C PHE A 358 -10.00 -7.29 14.14
N ASN A 359 -10.47 -7.68 15.32
CA ASN A 359 -11.80 -8.24 15.52
C ASN A 359 -12.79 -7.11 15.81
N ALA A 360 -13.78 -6.95 14.94
CA ALA A 360 -14.79 -5.91 15.07
C ALA A 360 -15.96 -6.36 15.95
N PRO A 361 -16.78 -5.40 16.44
CA PRO A 361 -17.92 -5.71 17.31
C PRO A 361 -19.03 -6.55 16.66
N ASP A 362 -19.06 -6.64 15.33
CA ASP A 362 -19.98 -7.50 14.57
C ASP A 362 -19.57 -9.00 14.56
N GLY A 363 -18.47 -9.33 15.24
CA GLY A 363 -17.93 -10.68 15.35
C GLY A 363 -17.03 -11.11 14.20
N LYS A 364 -16.78 -10.23 13.23
CA LYS A 364 -15.90 -10.51 12.10
C LYS A 364 -14.49 -9.99 12.33
N ALA A 365 -13.56 -10.51 11.53
CA ALA A 365 -12.20 -9.98 11.44
C ALA A 365 -12.03 -9.24 10.11
N TYR A 366 -11.41 -8.07 10.16
CA TYR A 366 -11.12 -7.24 9.00
C TYR A 366 -9.64 -6.93 8.94
N ALA A 367 -9.13 -6.76 7.72
CA ALA A 367 -7.74 -6.41 7.45
C ALA A 367 -7.63 -5.32 6.40
N ILE A 368 -6.60 -4.48 6.54
CA ILE A 368 -6.18 -3.47 5.58
C ILE A 368 -4.66 -3.48 5.51
N SER A 369 -4.09 -3.28 4.33
CA SER A 369 -2.66 -3.43 4.09
C SER A 369 -2.05 -2.18 3.49
N TRP A 370 -0.79 -1.92 3.77
CA TRP A 370 0.01 -1.02 2.98
C TRP A 370 0.27 -1.63 1.60
N VAL A 371 -0.07 -0.90 0.52
CA VAL A 371 0.31 -1.23 -0.85
C VAL A 371 1.51 -0.38 -1.23
N GLY A 372 2.64 -0.94 -0.97
CA GLY A 372 3.99 -0.43 -1.08
C GLY A 372 4.95 -1.39 -0.37
N LEU A 373 6.23 -1.26 -0.62
CA LEU A 373 7.25 -2.09 0.02
C LEU A 373 8.38 -1.22 0.55
N PRO A 374 9.02 -1.59 1.67
CA PRO A 374 10.25 -0.94 2.10
C PRO A 374 11.30 -0.96 0.99
N ASP A 375 12.05 0.14 0.85
CA ASP A 375 13.16 0.28 -0.11
C ASP A 375 12.77 0.06 -1.58
N VAL A 376 11.51 0.32 -1.93
CA VAL A 376 10.99 0.31 -3.30
C VAL A 376 10.49 1.69 -3.67
N GLU A 377 11.00 2.22 -4.80
CA GLU A 377 10.53 3.46 -5.40
C GLU A 377 9.46 3.16 -6.46
N TYR A 378 8.41 3.97 -6.47
CA TYR A 378 7.31 3.88 -7.42
C TYR A 378 7.30 5.10 -8.36
N PRO A 379 6.79 5.00 -9.59
CA PRO A 379 6.69 6.14 -10.50
C PRO A 379 6.02 7.38 -9.90
N THR A 380 5.06 7.19 -9.01
CA THR A 380 4.35 8.28 -8.30
C THR A 380 5.21 9.06 -7.31
N ASP A 381 6.37 8.53 -6.93
CA ASP A 381 7.31 9.26 -6.07
C ASP A 381 7.79 10.53 -6.78
N ASN A 382 7.92 10.49 -8.11
CA ASN A 382 8.24 11.67 -8.93
C ASN A 382 7.06 12.66 -9.06
N GLU A 383 5.88 12.27 -8.61
CA GLU A 383 4.66 13.07 -8.59
C GLU A 383 4.32 13.56 -7.17
N ASN A 384 5.28 13.45 -6.24
CA ASN A 384 5.21 13.85 -4.83
C ASN A 384 4.15 13.12 -3.99
N TRP A 385 3.77 11.89 -4.37
CA TRP A 385 3.01 11.01 -3.51
C TRP A 385 3.47 9.56 -3.66
N ALA A 386 3.55 8.83 -2.58
CA ALA A 386 4.04 7.46 -2.54
C ALA A 386 3.10 6.56 -1.76
N ASN A 387 2.76 5.43 -2.39
CA ASN A 387 2.00 4.32 -1.81
C ASN A 387 0.52 4.63 -1.51
N CYS A 388 -0.18 3.60 -1.03
CA CYS A 388 -1.60 3.67 -0.67
C CYS A 388 -1.95 2.55 0.31
N LEU A 389 -3.20 2.52 0.78
CA LEU A 389 -3.75 1.36 1.45
C LEU A 389 -4.59 0.52 0.46
N SER A 390 -4.67 -0.78 0.71
CA SER A 390 -5.60 -1.68 0.02
C SER A 390 -7.06 -1.34 0.39
N GLN A 391 -8.03 -1.87 -0.35
CA GLN A 391 -9.38 -1.94 0.19
C GLN A 391 -9.42 -2.82 1.46
N VAL A 392 -10.44 -2.61 2.31
CA VAL A 392 -10.65 -3.45 3.48
C VAL A 392 -11.14 -4.83 3.06
N LYS A 393 -10.57 -5.86 3.67
CA LYS A 393 -10.89 -7.26 3.41
C LYS A 393 -11.55 -7.89 4.64
N GLU A 394 -12.67 -8.58 4.45
CA GLU A 394 -13.27 -9.45 5.45
C GLU A 394 -12.53 -10.79 5.44
N LEU A 395 -12.15 -11.28 6.61
CA LEU A 395 -11.38 -12.51 6.80
C LEU A 395 -12.29 -13.66 7.23
N SER A 396 -12.06 -14.84 6.67
CA SER A 396 -12.65 -16.10 7.13
C SER A 396 -11.65 -17.25 6.97
N LEU A 397 -11.91 -18.41 7.59
CA LEU A 397 -11.06 -19.58 7.47
C LEU A 397 -11.77 -20.71 6.72
N LYS A 398 -11.06 -21.36 5.81
CA LYS A 398 -11.50 -22.56 5.11
C LYS A 398 -10.38 -23.60 5.15
N ASN A 399 -10.60 -24.70 5.86
CA ASN A 399 -9.60 -25.78 6.00
C ASN A 399 -8.22 -25.28 6.48
N GLY A 400 -8.19 -24.36 7.44
CA GLY A 400 -6.96 -23.77 7.99
C GLY A 400 -6.28 -22.74 7.06
N ARG A 401 -6.86 -22.42 5.91
CA ARG A 401 -6.41 -21.37 5.01
C ARG A 401 -7.24 -20.11 5.20
N LEU A 402 -6.56 -18.97 5.26
CA LEU A 402 -7.22 -17.67 5.34
C LEU A 402 -7.83 -17.33 3.98
N ILE A 403 -9.09 -16.95 4.01
CA ILE A 403 -9.85 -16.45 2.86
C ILE A 403 -10.07 -14.96 3.06
N GLN A 404 -9.78 -14.17 2.07
CA GLN A 404 -9.92 -12.72 2.10
C GLN A 404 -10.91 -12.28 1.04
N ARG A 405 -11.94 -11.52 1.43
CA ARG A 405 -12.94 -11.02 0.49
C ARG A 405 -13.09 -9.52 0.61
N PRO A 406 -13.41 -8.81 -0.49
CA PRO A 406 -13.85 -7.44 -0.40
C PRO A 406 -15.02 -7.32 0.58
N VAL A 407 -15.06 -6.25 1.38
CA VAL A 407 -16.25 -5.99 2.20
C VAL A 407 -17.46 -5.76 1.31
N ALA A 408 -18.64 -6.21 1.77
CA ALA A 408 -19.87 -6.12 0.96
C ALA A 408 -20.20 -4.68 0.56
N ALA A 409 -19.81 -3.70 1.35
CA ALA A 409 -19.98 -2.27 1.09
C ALA A 409 -19.25 -1.78 -0.18
N MET A 410 -18.23 -2.49 -0.70
CA MET A 410 -17.62 -2.15 -2.00
C MET A 410 -18.66 -2.10 -3.13
N GLY A 411 -19.76 -2.84 -2.99
CA GLY A 411 -20.88 -2.77 -3.91
C GLY A 411 -21.56 -1.40 -4.00
N THR A 412 -21.38 -0.50 -3.03
CA THR A 412 -21.95 0.87 -3.07
C THR A 412 -21.27 1.76 -4.09
N LEU A 413 -20.03 1.45 -4.45
CA LEU A 413 -19.30 2.18 -5.50
C LEU A 413 -19.76 1.81 -6.91
N ARG A 414 -20.47 0.69 -7.10
CA ARG A 414 -20.89 0.21 -8.40
C ARG A 414 -21.91 1.17 -9.03
N GLN A 415 -21.59 1.62 -10.23
CA GLN A 415 -22.50 2.32 -11.11
C GLN A 415 -23.32 1.32 -11.96
N ALA A 416 -23.94 1.80 -13.04
CA ALA A 416 -24.66 0.92 -13.96
C ALA A 416 -23.74 -0.16 -14.52
N GLY A 417 -24.07 -1.44 -14.25
CA GLY A 417 -23.31 -2.57 -14.74
C GLY A 417 -23.98 -3.29 -15.87
N HIS A 418 -23.22 -4.13 -16.55
CA HIS A 418 -23.74 -4.99 -17.59
C HIS A 418 -23.14 -6.39 -17.55
N LEU A 419 -23.89 -7.36 -18.08
CA LEU A 419 -23.43 -8.74 -18.18
C LEU A 419 -22.44 -8.89 -19.33
N ILE A 420 -21.35 -9.58 -19.06
CA ILE A 420 -20.38 -10.02 -20.08
C ILE A 420 -20.56 -11.49 -20.37
N ARG A 421 -20.36 -11.88 -21.61
CA ARG A 421 -20.49 -13.27 -22.07
C ARG A 421 -19.46 -13.56 -23.15
N THR A 422 -19.25 -14.84 -23.42
CA THR A 422 -18.38 -15.30 -24.51
C THR A 422 -18.70 -14.58 -25.82
N GLU A 423 -17.74 -13.80 -26.31
CA GLU A 423 -17.82 -13.09 -27.57
C GLU A 423 -17.10 -13.82 -28.70
N LYS A 424 -17.40 -13.45 -29.95
CA LYS A 424 -16.70 -13.97 -31.11
C LYS A 424 -15.24 -13.54 -31.12
N VAL A 425 -14.39 -14.42 -31.61
CA VAL A 425 -12.99 -14.09 -31.86
C VAL A 425 -12.89 -13.16 -33.08
N ILE A 426 -12.29 -11.99 -32.89
CA ILE A 426 -11.99 -11.02 -33.95
C ILE A 426 -10.49 -10.70 -33.84
N ASP A 427 -9.75 -10.84 -34.91
CA ASP A 427 -8.29 -10.64 -34.96
C ASP A 427 -7.54 -11.37 -33.84
N GLY A 428 -7.96 -12.63 -33.54
CA GLY A 428 -7.36 -13.46 -32.50
C GLY A 428 -7.72 -13.08 -31.04
N ARG A 429 -8.69 -12.19 -30.85
CA ARG A 429 -9.13 -11.68 -29.53
C ARG A 429 -10.64 -11.79 -29.35
N GLN A 430 -11.06 -11.98 -28.11
CA GLN A 430 -12.44 -11.81 -27.66
C GLN A 430 -12.49 -10.55 -26.80
N VAL A 431 -13.15 -9.50 -27.27
CA VAL A 431 -13.26 -8.23 -26.55
C VAL A 431 -14.28 -8.41 -25.42
N VAL A 432 -13.86 -8.20 -24.18
CA VAL A 432 -14.70 -8.22 -22.98
C VAL A 432 -15.32 -6.85 -22.76
N GLU A 433 -14.49 -5.79 -22.84
CA GLU A 433 -14.90 -4.41 -22.75
C GLU A 433 -13.99 -3.55 -23.65
N SER A 434 -14.60 -2.66 -24.41
CA SER A 434 -13.87 -1.81 -25.37
C SER A 434 -13.34 -0.53 -24.72
N HIS A 435 -14.04 -0.04 -23.70
CA HIS A 435 -13.78 1.23 -23.01
C HIS A 435 -14.07 1.06 -21.52
N ALA A 436 -13.24 0.27 -20.84
CA ALA A 436 -13.39 -0.01 -19.41
C ALA A 436 -13.08 1.21 -18.53
N GLY A 437 -12.33 2.18 -19.07
CA GLY A 437 -11.77 3.25 -18.25
C GLY A 437 -10.64 2.74 -17.34
N GLN A 438 -10.39 3.49 -16.26
CA GLN A 438 -9.31 3.19 -15.30
C GLN A 438 -9.84 2.88 -13.89
N GLN A 439 -11.17 2.74 -13.73
CA GLN A 439 -11.82 2.61 -12.43
C GLN A 439 -13.05 1.71 -12.56
N TYR A 440 -12.88 0.41 -12.24
CA TYR A 440 -13.94 -0.57 -12.45
C TYR A 440 -13.80 -1.81 -11.58
N GLU A 441 -14.90 -2.56 -11.47
CA GLU A 441 -14.93 -3.94 -10.97
C GLU A 441 -15.32 -4.88 -12.12
N LEU A 442 -14.54 -5.95 -12.28
CA LEU A 442 -14.82 -7.02 -13.21
C LEU A 442 -14.93 -8.34 -12.45
N LYS A 443 -16.14 -8.90 -12.38
CA LYS A 443 -16.34 -10.30 -11.98
C LYS A 443 -16.42 -11.17 -13.21
N ILE A 444 -15.51 -12.12 -13.34
CA ILE A 444 -15.46 -13.01 -14.49
C ILE A 444 -15.18 -14.45 -14.07
N THR A 445 -15.99 -15.38 -14.56
CA THR A 445 -15.74 -16.83 -14.47
C THR A 445 -15.27 -17.33 -15.82
N ILE A 446 -14.08 -17.93 -15.85
CA ILE A 446 -13.50 -18.59 -17.02
C ILE A 446 -13.69 -20.09 -16.86
N ALA A 447 -14.28 -20.75 -17.86
CA ALA A 447 -14.59 -22.16 -17.78
C ALA A 447 -13.33 -23.03 -17.66
N ARG A 448 -13.51 -24.22 -17.09
CA ARG A 448 -12.44 -25.23 -16.95
C ARG A 448 -11.89 -25.70 -18.29
N ASN A 449 -10.69 -26.30 -18.26
CA ASN A 449 -10.01 -26.89 -19.43
C ASN A 449 -9.70 -25.88 -20.54
N GLN A 450 -9.38 -24.64 -20.16
CA GLN A 450 -8.99 -23.58 -21.07
C GLN A 450 -7.64 -22.98 -20.66
N SER A 451 -6.96 -22.38 -21.61
CA SER A 451 -5.75 -21.59 -21.35
C SER A 451 -5.72 -20.36 -22.23
N GLY A 452 -5.27 -19.25 -21.66
CA GLY A 452 -5.23 -17.98 -22.35
C GLY A 452 -4.70 -16.86 -21.47
N THR A 453 -4.93 -15.64 -21.92
CA THR A 453 -4.58 -14.41 -21.21
C THR A 453 -5.79 -13.49 -21.19
N LEU A 454 -6.17 -13.01 -20.02
CA LEU A 454 -7.04 -11.85 -19.84
C LEU A 454 -6.14 -10.61 -19.79
N HIS A 455 -6.38 -9.68 -20.71
CA HIS A 455 -5.67 -8.42 -20.82
C HIS A 455 -6.50 -7.32 -20.19
N LEU A 456 -5.93 -6.57 -19.25
CA LEU A 456 -6.51 -5.38 -18.63
C LEU A 456 -5.67 -4.15 -19.02
N ALA A 457 -6.27 -2.96 -18.99
CA ALA A 457 -5.63 -1.73 -19.41
C ALA A 457 -4.87 -1.91 -20.75
N GLY A 458 -5.53 -2.56 -21.71
CA GLY A 458 -4.94 -2.89 -23.00
C GLY A 458 -5.04 -1.76 -24.01
N ASN A 459 -3.98 -1.59 -24.82
CA ASN A 459 -4.07 -0.76 -26.02
C ASN A 459 -4.96 -1.45 -27.09
N HIS A 460 -5.09 -0.86 -28.27
CA HIS A 460 -5.95 -1.41 -29.34
C HIS A 460 -5.60 -2.86 -29.71
N THR A 461 -4.33 -3.23 -29.71
CA THR A 461 -3.80 -4.56 -30.08
C THR A 461 -3.56 -5.47 -28.90
N VAL A 462 -3.72 -5.00 -27.66
CA VAL A 462 -3.43 -5.64 -26.37
C VAL A 462 -2.00 -6.16 -26.21
N ASP A 463 -1.07 -5.69 -27.03
CA ASP A 463 0.36 -5.98 -26.92
C ASP A 463 1.03 -5.16 -25.79
N GLN A 464 0.40 -4.05 -25.40
CA GLN A 464 0.61 -3.34 -24.14
C GLN A 464 -0.61 -3.54 -23.25
N SER A 465 -0.45 -4.21 -22.14
CA SER A 465 -1.54 -4.53 -21.20
C SER A 465 -0.98 -5.12 -19.90
N LEU A 466 -1.74 -5.03 -18.84
CA LEU A 466 -1.59 -5.90 -17.68
C LEU A 466 -2.13 -7.29 -18.06
N GLN A 467 -1.27 -8.32 -18.02
CA GLN A 467 -1.59 -9.65 -18.49
C GLN A 467 -1.89 -10.59 -17.33
N LEU A 468 -3.05 -11.22 -17.36
CA LEU A 468 -3.48 -12.24 -16.42
C LEU A 468 -3.51 -13.58 -17.17
N ASN A 469 -2.42 -14.32 -17.09
CA ASN A 469 -2.24 -15.59 -17.77
C ASN A 469 -2.89 -16.72 -16.96
N PHE A 470 -3.59 -17.63 -17.60
CA PHE A 470 -4.25 -18.73 -16.90
C PHE A 470 -4.21 -20.05 -17.67
N ASN A 471 -4.26 -21.13 -16.91
CA ASN A 471 -4.57 -22.47 -17.37
C ASN A 471 -5.50 -23.12 -16.33
N THR A 472 -6.71 -23.50 -16.73
CA THR A 472 -7.71 -24.12 -15.87
C THR A 472 -7.83 -25.65 -16.09
N GLY A 473 -6.96 -26.22 -16.94
CA GLY A 473 -6.89 -27.66 -17.23
C GLY A 473 -5.86 -28.40 -16.39
N LYS A 474 -5.09 -29.26 -17.03
CA LYS A 474 -3.95 -29.95 -16.40
C LYS A 474 -2.81 -28.94 -16.12
N ASP A 475 -2.08 -29.11 -15.02
CA ASP A 475 -1.05 -28.19 -14.55
C ASP A 475 -1.60 -26.75 -14.40
N ALA A 476 -2.76 -26.63 -13.77
CA ALA A 476 -3.52 -25.40 -13.66
C ALA A 476 -2.76 -24.30 -12.87
N PHE A 477 -2.84 -23.06 -13.37
CA PHE A 477 -2.19 -21.91 -12.76
C PHE A 477 -2.92 -20.60 -13.09
N PHE A 478 -2.65 -19.59 -12.28
CA PHE A 478 -2.94 -18.19 -12.58
C PHE A 478 -1.66 -17.37 -12.36
N GLU A 479 -1.39 -16.44 -13.27
CA GLU A 479 -0.18 -15.65 -13.26
C GLU A 479 -0.48 -14.20 -13.70
N ILE A 480 -0.01 -13.24 -12.94
CA ILE A 480 -0.05 -11.82 -13.32
C ILE A 480 1.33 -11.43 -13.85
N ASP A 481 1.37 -10.85 -15.06
CA ASP A 481 2.54 -10.28 -15.69
C ASP A 481 2.31 -8.78 -15.96
N ARG A 482 3.07 -7.91 -15.27
CA ARG A 482 3.03 -6.46 -15.43
C ARG A 482 4.11 -5.89 -16.35
N SER A 483 4.92 -6.74 -16.99
CA SER A 483 6.05 -6.32 -17.83
C SER A 483 5.67 -5.45 -19.02
N LYS A 484 4.40 -5.54 -19.47
CA LYS A 484 3.86 -4.77 -20.59
C LYS A 484 2.72 -3.82 -20.17
N ALA A 485 2.55 -3.60 -18.88
CA ALA A 485 1.50 -2.75 -18.34
C ALA A 485 1.89 -1.27 -18.22
N GLY A 486 2.70 -0.77 -19.15
CA GLY A 486 3.16 0.62 -19.20
C GLY A 486 4.56 0.82 -18.63
N GLN A 487 4.75 1.82 -17.75
CA GLN A 487 6.06 2.10 -17.16
C GLN A 487 6.47 0.97 -16.20
N THR A 488 7.62 0.34 -16.45
CA THR A 488 8.19 -0.67 -15.56
C THR A 488 8.94 -0.03 -14.40
N PHE A 489 8.97 -0.72 -13.27
CA PHE A 489 9.68 -0.33 -12.06
C PHE A 489 10.02 -1.57 -11.24
N ASN A 490 11.04 -1.46 -10.39
CA ASN A 490 11.40 -2.48 -9.40
C ASN A 490 11.58 -3.91 -9.97
N GLU A 491 12.09 -4.02 -11.20
CA GLU A 491 12.23 -5.29 -11.95
C GLU A 491 13.13 -6.33 -11.26
N LYS A 492 14.02 -5.88 -10.36
CA LYS A 492 14.91 -6.76 -9.58
C LYS A 492 14.17 -7.81 -8.73
N PHE A 493 12.89 -7.56 -8.40
CA PHE A 493 12.03 -8.50 -7.68
C PHE A 493 11.03 -9.23 -8.61
N GLY A 494 11.27 -9.17 -9.92
CA GLY A 494 10.44 -9.78 -10.94
C GLY A 494 9.22 -8.95 -11.33
N VAL A 495 8.70 -9.26 -12.50
CA VAL A 495 7.52 -8.61 -13.10
C VAL A 495 6.33 -9.57 -13.23
N THR A 496 6.49 -10.80 -12.77
CA THR A 496 5.44 -11.84 -12.78
C THR A 496 5.21 -12.41 -11.38
N ARG A 497 3.96 -12.80 -11.08
CA ARG A 497 3.58 -13.56 -9.89
C ARG A 497 2.67 -14.69 -10.29
N LYS A 498 2.94 -15.91 -9.80
CA LYS A 498 2.26 -17.12 -10.23
C LYS A 498 1.80 -17.95 -9.05
N ILE A 499 0.55 -18.40 -9.09
CA ILE A 499 -0.03 -19.35 -8.15
C ILE A 499 -0.47 -20.62 -8.87
N ARG A 500 -0.51 -21.73 -8.14
CA ARG A 500 -1.12 -22.98 -8.61
C ARG A 500 -2.60 -22.96 -8.31
N LEU A 501 -3.39 -23.50 -9.24
CA LEU A 501 -4.83 -23.67 -9.10
C LEU A 501 -5.21 -25.15 -9.04
N PRO A 502 -6.40 -25.49 -8.50
CA PRO A 502 -6.98 -26.80 -8.66
C PRO A 502 -7.22 -27.09 -10.15
N GLU A 503 -6.83 -28.30 -10.58
CA GLU A 503 -7.00 -28.70 -11.99
C GLU A 503 -8.45 -28.96 -12.36
N ASN A 504 -8.79 -28.70 -13.62
CA ASN A 504 -10.10 -28.99 -14.23
C ASN A 504 -11.28 -28.33 -13.48
N GLN A 505 -11.05 -27.13 -12.94
CA GLN A 505 -12.08 -26.30 -12.31
C GLN A 505 -12.20 -24.97 -13.03
N ASP A 506 -13.38 -24.35 -12.92
CA ASP A 506 -13.60 -23.00 -13.40
C ASP A 506 -12.73 -22.02 -12.58
N LEU A 507 -12.31 -20.93 -13.19
CA LEU A 507 -11.52 -19.88 -12.56
C LEU A 507 -12.43 -18.67 -12.31
N ASP A 508 -12.67 -18.36 -11.05
CA ASP A 508 -13.42 -17.19 -10.63
C ASP A 508 -12.45 -16.06 -10.28
N LEU A 509 -12.63 -14.91 -10.91
CA LEU A 509 -11.88 -13.70 -10.64
C LEU A 509 -12.83 -12.57 -10.25
N ASP A 510 -12.50 -11.86 -9.17
CA ASP A 510 -13.10 -10.59 -8.79
C ASP A 510 -11.97 -9.55 -8.80
N ILE A 511 -12.01 -8.65 -9.77
CA ILE A 511 -10.91 -7.74 -10.11
C ILE A 511 -11.36 -6.31 -9.88
N PHE A 512 -10.63 -5.60 -9.05
CA PHE A 512 -10.82 -4.18 -8.76
C PHE A 512 -9.66 -3.38 -9.34
N ILE A 513 -9.98 -2.41 -10.17
CA ILE A 513 -9.02 -1.48 -10.80
C ILE A 513 -9.31 -0.08 -10.32
N ASP A 514 -8.27 0.58 -9.82
CA ASP A 514 -8.25 1.99 -9.47
C ASP A 514 -6.97 2.63 -10.02
N HIS A 515 -7.04 3.10 -11.26
CA HIS A 515 -5.94 3.73 -11.99
C HIS A 515 -4.63 2.91 -11.94
N SER A 516 -3.74 3.21 -11.00
CA SER A 516 -2.43 2.56 -10.88
C SER A 516 -2.41 1.38 -9.88
N LEU A 517 -3.57 0.93 -9.43
CA LEU A 517 -3.73 -0.18 -8.49
C LEU A 517 -4.67 -1.23 -9.04
N ALA A 518 -4.29 -2.49 -8.91
CA ALA A 518 -5.16 -3.64 -9.14
C ALA A 518 -5.19 -4.54 -7.89
N GLU A 519 -6.38 -4.98 -7.50
CA GLU A 519 -6.58 -6.03 -6.51
C GLU A 519 -7.38 -7.18 -7.15
N VAL A 520 -6.78 -8.36 -7.22
CA VAL A 520 -7.34 -9.53 -7.88
C VAL A 520 -7.62 -10.61 -6.84
N PHE A 521 -8.89 -10.91 -6.63
CA PHE A 521 -9.36 -11.99 -5.76
C PHE A 521 -9.64 -13.23 -6.60
N VAL A 522 -8.92 -14.31 -6.34
CA VAL A 522 -8.99 -15.55 -7.11
C VAL A 522 -9.77 -16.58 -6.31
N ASN A 523 -10.72 -17.26 -6.96
CA ASN A 523 -11.54 -18.35 -6.39
C ASN A 523 -12.17 -17.95 -5.06
N ASN A 524 -12.95 -16.86 -5.08
CA ASN A 524 -13.64 -16.31 -3.91
C ASN A 524 -12.71 -15.91 -2.75
N GLY A 525 -11.48 -15.47 -3.05
CA GLY A 525 -10.52 -14.98 -2.08
C GLY A 525 -9.64 -16.06 -1.45
N GLU A 526 -9.57 -17.25 -2.04
CA GLU A 526 -8.58 -18.27 -1.66
C GLU A 526 -7.14 -17.80 -1.92
N HIS A 527 -6.96 -16.92 -2.92
CA HIS A 527 -5.76 -16.14 -3.17
C HIS A 527 -6.11 -14.69 -3.45
N VAL A 528 -5.25 -13.78 -3.04
CA VAL A 528 -5.33 -12.36 -3.37
C VAL A 528 -4.00 -11.94 -3.97
N MET A 529 -4.06 -11.17 -5.05
CA MET A 529 -2.88 -10.66 -5.74
C MET A 529 -3.05 -9.16 -5.96
N THR A 530 -2.38 -8.38 -5.12
CA THR A 530 -2.41 -6.91 -5.15
C THR A 530 -1.15 -6.38 -5.85
N LEU A 531 -1.32 -5.38 -6.72
CA LEU A 531 -0.18 -4.80 -7.45
C LEU A 531 -0.40 -3.34 -7.85
N ARG A 532 0.70 -2.60 -7.88
CA ARG A 532 0.80 -1.32 -8.60
C ARG A 532 1.24 -1.60 -10.04
N TYR A 533 0.67 -0.84 -10.98
CA TYR A 533 1.06 -0.82 -12.39
C TYR A 533 0.77 0.58 -12.97
N PHE A 534 1.43 0.96 -14.06
CA PHE A 534 1.40 2.33 -14.56
C PHE A 534 1.19 2.34 -16.07
N ALA A 535 -0.03 1.97 -16.48
CA ALA A 535 -0.44 1.96 -17.88
C ALA A 535 -0.71 3.39 -18.40
N ASP A 536 -0.60 3.57 -19.73
CA ASP A 536 -1.10 4.78 -20.37
C ASP A 536 -2.62 4.85 -20.20
N GLN A 537 -3.14 6.01 -19.80
CA GLN A 537 -4.59 6.21 -19.59
C GLN A 537 -5.47 5.92 -20.83
N LYS A 538 -4.89 5.95 -22.02
CA LYS A 538 -5.57 5.57 -23.26
C LYS A 538 -5.76 4.06 -23.42
N ASN A 539 -5.06 3.28 -22.61
CA ASN A 539 -5.12 1.84 -22.62
C ASN A 539 -6.26 1.39 -21.70
N ASP A 540 -7.45 1.26 -22.24
CA ASP A 540 -8.69 0.99 -21.51
C ASP A 540 -9.44 -0.28 -21.98
N LYS A 541 -8.82 -1.08 -22.85
CA LYS A 541 -9.44 -2.29 -23.39
C LYS A 541 -9.26 -3.48 -22.46
N ILE A 542 -10.32 -4.27 -22.30
CA ILE A 542 -10.29 -5.61 -21.69
C ILE A 542 -10.56 -6.64 -22.80
N ALA A 543 -9.68 -7.61 -22.95
CA ALA A 543 -9.83 -8.67 -23.95
C ALA A 543 -9.25 -10.00 -23.46
N LEU A 544 -9.75 -11.09 -24.01
CA LEU A 544 -9.21 -12.44 -23.84
C LEU A 544 -8.52 -12.90 -25.12
N THR A 545 -7.34 -13.50 -24.98
CA THR A 545 -6.63 -14.18 -26.07
C THR A 545 -6.35 -15.63 -25.71
N GLY A 546 -6.46 -16.53 -26.68
CA GLY A 546 -6.19 -17.97 -26.52
C GLY A 546 -6.02 -18.66 -27.86
N LYS A 547 -5.57 -19.90 -27.84
CA LYS A 547 -5.46 -20.71 -29.07
C LYS A 547 -6.82 -21.00 -29.71
N ASN A 548 -7.87 -21.10 -28.89
CA ASN A 548 -9.24 -21.31 -29.27
C ASN A 548 -10.13 -20.23 -28.67
N SER A 549 -11.39 -20.19 -29.10
CA SER A 549 -12.40 -19.38 -28.42
C SER A 549 -12.54 -19.82 -26.97
N LEU A 550 -12.51 -18.86 -26.06
CA LEU A 550 -12.62 -19.06 -24.62
C LEU A 550 -14.08 -18.87 -24.18
N ASN A 551 -14.54 -19.70 -23.25
CA ASN A 551 -15.86 -19.60 -22.65
C ASN A 551 -15.74 -18.90 -21.30
N TYR A 552 -16.46 -17.80 -21.16
CA TYR A 552 -16.51 -17.01 -19.95
C TYR A 552 -17.87 -16.32 -19.80
N TYR A 553 -18.18 -15.92 -18.59
CA TYR A 553 -19.33 -15.07 -18.26
C TYR A 553 -19.01 -14.24 -17.01
N GLY A 554 -19.74 -13.17 -16.81
CA GLY A 554 -19.50 -12.33 -15.65
C GLY A 554 -20.31 -11.03 -15.67
N THR A 555 -19.84 -10.05 -14.93
CA THR A 555 -20.43 -8.71 -14.85
C THR A 555 -19.32 -7.67 -14.74
N PHE A 556 -19.49 -6.58 -15.43
CA PHE A 556 -18.63 -5.40 -15.38
C PHE A 556 -19.40 -4.24 -14.77
N TRP A 557 -18.75 -3.44 -13.91
CA TRP A 557 -19.25 -2.19 -13.35
C TRP A 557 -18.17 -1.12 -13.39
N ASN A 558 -18.51 0.08 -13.83
CA ASN A 558 -17.71 1.24 -13.46
C ASN A 558 -17.93 1.53 -11.98
N LEU A 559 -16.89 2.03 -11.31
CA LEU A 559 -16.96 2.42 -9.91
C LEU A 559 -16.97 3.94 -9.77
N ALA A 560 -17.64 4.43 -8.72
CA ALA A 560 -17.58 5.84 -8.32
C ALA A 560 -16.35 6.10 -7.45
N ASP A 561 -16.04 7.36 -7.23
CA ASP A 561 -15.07 7.80 -6.21
C ASP A 561 -15.64 7.52 -4.81
N MET A 562 -14.75 7.35 -3.81
CA MET A 562 -15.15 7.21 -2.42
C MET A 562 -15.63 8.52 -1.81
#